data_da1dc30a4759ecfa5c4c7e68e903080a
#
_entry.id   da1dc30a4759ecfa5c4c7e68e903080a
#
_cell.length_a   1.000
_cell.length_b   1.000
_cell.length_c   1.000
_cell.angle_alpha   90.00
_cell.angle_beta   90.00
_cell.angle_gamma   90.00
#
_symmetry.space_group_name_H-M   'P 1'
#
loop_
_entity.id
_entity.type
_entity.pdbx_description
1 polymer ?
#
loop_
_entity_poly.entity_id
_entity_poly.type
_entity_poly.pdbx_seq_one_letter_code
_entity_poly.pdbx_strand_id
1 'polypeptide(L)'
;SRSLTRTVPALVLSAIVALALSACGSDSNDDDAGTGTSSTTGSDQIVTGSAQCNQAELAKAVEGWGESQKTKAVLPAEPVSYQCADGWAVAFPNVGPAAEEVTVTLVFEAEGQFWVEKDRSKVCGKDSPVPDKLYKAACQTN
;
A
#
# COMPACT_ATOMS: atom_id res chain seq x y z
N SER A 1 -45.10 -16.59 -3.95
CA SER A 1 -44.32 -16.93 -5.15
C SER A 1 -44.52 -15.87 -6.22
N ARG A 2 -43.55 -14.97 -6.39
CA ARG A 2 -43.49 -14.11 -7.57
C ARG A 2 -42.00 -13.92 -7.92
N SER A 3 -41.58 -14.65 -8.97
CA SER A 3 -40.32 -14.49 -9.67
C SER A 3 -40.31 -13.16 -10.41
N LEU A 4 -39.34 -12.31 -10.18
CA LEU A 4 -39.06 -11.15 -11.01
C LEU A 4 -37.72 -11.37 -11.71
N THR A 5 -37.81 -11.81 -12.93
CA THR A 5 -36.74 -11.88 -13.93
C THR A 5 -36.40 -10.44 -14.35
N ARG A 6 -35.24 -9.93 -14.06
CA ARG A 6 -34.72 -8.67 -14.61
C ARG A 6 -33.68 -8.98 -15.67
N THR A 7 -34.12 -8.77 -16.90
CA THR A 7 -33.32 -8.74 -18.12
C THR A 7 -32.43 -7.51 -18.14
N VAL A 8 -31.13 -7.70 -18.31
CA VAL A 8 -30.14 -6.62 -18.49
C VAL A 8 -29.82 -6.51 -19.99
N PRO A 9 -29.98 -5.36 -20.65
CA PRO A 9 -29.50 -5.18 -21.99
C PRO A 9 -28.02 -4.87 -22.04
N ALA A 10 -27.32 -5.57 -22.91
CA ALA A 10 -25.96 -5.31 -23.32
C ALA A 10 -25.88 -4.01 -24.13
N LEU A 11 -25.01 -3.11 -23.77
CA LEU A 11 -24.60 -1.99 -24.62
C LEU A 11 -23.10 -2.10 -24.86
N VAL A 12 -22.80 -2.51 -26.09
CA VAL A 12 -21.49 -2.48 -26.73
C VAL A 12 -21.26 -1.05 -27.18
N LEU A 13 -20.18 -0.42 -26.75
CA LEU A 13 -19.66 0.76 -27.43
C LEU A 13 -18.12 0.64 -27.52
N SER A 14 -17.73 0.33 -28.77
CA SER A 14 -16.36 0.44 -29.26
C SER A 14 -16.00 1.91 -29.43
N ALA A 15 -14.82 2.31 -28.96
CA ALA A 15 -14.15 3.51 -29.45
C ALA A 15 -12.64 3.27 -29.50
N ILE A 16 -12.16 3.26 -30.72
CA ILE A 16 -10.78 3.30 -31.19
C ILE A 16 -10.33 4.77 -31.13
N VAL A 17 -9.11 5.06 -30.70
CA VAL A 17 -8.26 6.17 -31.17
C VAL A 17 -6.88 6.00 -30.52
N ALA A 18 -5.90 5.60 -31.30
CA ALA A 18 -4.90 6.36 -32.05
C ALA A 18 -3.66 6.82 -31.25
N LEU A 19 -2.57 6.29 -31.73
CA LEU A 19 -1.13 6.56 -31.49
C LEU A 19 -0.76 8.03 -31.38
N ALA A 20 0.14 8.33 -30.46
CA ALA A 20 1.14 9.38 -30.64
C ALA A 20 2.48 8.89 -30.07
N LEU A 21 3.39 8.57 -30.96
CA LEU A 21 4.82 8.47 -30.75
C LEU A 21 5.37 9.89 -30.58
N SER A 22 6.09 10.13 -29.51
CA SER A 22 7.03 11.24 -29.44
C SER A 22 8.35 10.74 -28.89
N ALA A 23 9.32 10.86 -29.76
CA ALA A 23 10.70 10.42 -29.61
C ALA A 23 11.55 11.53 -28.95
N CYS A 24 12.67 11.06 -28.36
CA CYS A 24 13.97 11.67 -28.21
C CYS A 24 14.14 12.95 -27.38
N GLY A 25 15.06 12.81 -26.46
CA GLY A 25 15.81 13.87 -25.83
C GLY A 25 16.86 13.30 -24.91
N SER A 26 17.98 12.82 -25.48
CA SER A 26 19.23 12.64 -24.74
C SER A 26 19.85 14.00 -24.54
N ASP A 27 20.23 14.35 -23.33
CA ASP A 27 21.34 15.23 -23.07
C ASP A 27 21.98 14.87 -21.73
N SER A 28 23.25 14.48 -21.85
CA SER A 28 24.23 14.33 -20.78
C SER A 28 24.78 15.72 -20.45
N ASN A 29 25.03 15.99 -19.18
CA ASN A 29 26.17 16.76 -18.64
C ASN A 29 26.01 16.84 -17.11
N ASP A 30 26.89 16.14 -16.41
CA ASP A 30 28.08 16.56 -15.68
C ASP A 30 27.89 17.50 -14.49
N ASP A 31 28.40 16.96 -13.36
CA ASP A 31 29.04 17.63 -12.22
C ASP A 31 28.29 18.76 -11.50
N ASP A 32 27.88 18.48 -10.26
CA ASP A 32 28.41 19.26 -9.14
C ASP A 32 28.22 18.56 -7.77
N ALA A 33 29.31 18.53 -7.04
CA ALA A 33 29.38 18.05 -5.67
C ALA A 33 28.70 19.07 -4.73
N GLY A 34 27.63 18.65 -4.06
CA GLY A 34 26.95 19.42 -3.01
C GLY A 34 26.76 18.57 -1.77
N THR A 35 27.74 18.63 -0.85
CA THR A 35 27.62 18.12 0.51
C THR A 35 26.49 18.83 1.24
N GLY A 36 25.36 18.14 1.39
CA GLY A 36 24.21 18.56 2.17
C GLY A 36 23.79 17.45 3.13
N THR A 37 24.39 17.42 4.32
CA THR A 37 23.92 16.60 5.42
C THR A 37 22.55 17.09 5.85
N SER A 38 21.50 16.37 5.49
CA SER A 38 20.19 16.49 6.09
C SER A 38 19.78 15.11 6.57
N SER A 39 19.99 14.89 7.86
CA SER A 39 19.44 13.75 8.57
C SER A 39 17.92 13.90 8.62
N THR A 40 17.21 13.36 7.65
CA THR A 40 15.78 13.12 7.74
C THR A 40 15.61 11.63 7.96
N THR A 41 15.34 11.27 9.21
CA THR A 41 14.98 9.92 9.62
C THR A 41 13.58 9.61 9.12
N GLY A 42 13.48 9.33 7.85
CA GLY A 42 12.35 8.76 7.17
C GLY A 42 12.97 7.94 6.06
N SER A 43 13.16 6.65 6.31
CA SER A 43 13.70 5.77 5.29
C SER A 43 12.68 5.64 4.15
N ASP A 44 12.77 6.50 3.13
CA ASP A 44 12.19 6.26 1.81
C ASP A 44 12.91 5.06 1.19
N GLN A 45 12.58 3.87 1.65
CA GLN A 45 13.02 2.66 1.00
C GLN A 45 12.10 2.42 -0.18
N ILE A 46 12.64 2.59 -1.38
CA ILE A 46 12.03 2.06 -2.60
C ILE A 46 11.99 0.56 -2.43
N VAL A 47 10.80 0.03 -2.21
CA VAL A 47 10.60 -1.41 -2.05
C VAL A 47 10.50 -2.03 -3.44
N THR A 48 11.09 -3.19 -3.62
CA THR A 48 11.09 -3.97 -4.86
C THR A 48 9.63 -4.18 -5.32
N GLY A 49 9.21 -3.49 -6.37
CA GLY A 49 7.82 -3.53 -6.84
C GLY A 49 7.22 -2.13 -7.08
N SER A 50 7.99 -1.08 -6.87
CA SER A 50 7.61 0.34 -7.08
C SER A 50 6.64 0.95 -6.06
N ALA A 51 6.04 0.19 -5.16
CA ALA A 51 5.27 0.76 -4.05
C ALA A 51 6.23 1.48 -3.08
N GLN A 52 5.94 2.74 -2.78
CA GLN A 52 6.80 3.54 -1.92
C GLN A 52 6.48 3.33 -0.46
N CYS A 53 7.52 3.10 0.36
CA CYS A 53 7.39 3.00 1.80
C CYS A 53 7.39 4.39 2.44
N ASN A 54 6.26 5.04 2.43
CA ASN A 54 6.06 6.33 3.09
C ASN A 54 4.67 6.44 3.71
N GLN A 55 4.50 7.41 4.60
CA GLN A 55 3.26 7.65 5.32
C GLN A 55 2.05 7.83 4.39
N ALA A 56 2.22 8.59 3.30
CA ALA A 56 1.11 8.93 2.42
C ALA A 56 0.58 7.70 1.66
N GLU A 57 1.47 6.87 1.13
CA GLU A 57 1.08 5.68 0.38
C GLU A 57 0.50 4.58 1.28
N LEU A 58 1.07 4.39 2.46
CA LEU A 58 0.51 3.43 3.42
C LEU A 58 -0.79 3.92 4.06
N ALA A 59 -0.95 5.22 4.30
CA ALA A 59 -2.22 5.77 4.76
C ALA A 59 -3.34 5.55 3.75
N LYS A 60 -3.08 5.72 2.45
CA LYS A 60 -4.05 5.39 1.38
C LYS A 60 -4.42 3.90 1.38
N ALA A 61 -3.44 3.02 1.53
CA ALA A 61 -3.70 1.59 1.58
C ALA A 61 -4.55 1.19 2.79
N VAL A 62 -4.28 1.77 3.95
CA VAL A 62 -5.05 1.59 5.18
C VAL A 62 -6.49 2.12 5.03
N GLU A 63 -6.66 3.31 4.45
CA GLU A 63 -7.97 3.90 4.18
C GLU A 63 -8.79 3.02 3.24
N GLY A 64 -8.20 2.58 2.12
CA GLY A 64 -8.84 1.67 1.17
C GLY A 64 -9.23 0.32 1.79
N TRP A 65 -8.39 -0.21 2.67
CA TRP A 65 -8.75 -1.40 3.46
C TRP A 65 -9.96 -1.10 4.37
N GLY A 66 -9.94 0.01 5.10
CA GLY A 66 -11.05 0.43 5.96
C GLY A 66 -12.36 0.56 5.20
N GLU A 67 -12.35 1.17 4.02
CA GLU A 67 -13.52 1.27 3.14
C GLU A 67 -14.06 -0.11 2.75
N SER A 68 -13.17 -1.05 2.40
CA SER A 68 -13.56 -2.43 2.06
C SER A 68 -14.23 -3.15 3.24
N GLN A 69 -13.82 -2.87 4.46
CA GLN A 69 -14.36 -3.39 5.70
C GLN A 69 -15.55 -2.58 6.24
N LYS A 70 -15.93 -1.48 5.57
CA LYS A 70 -16.96 -0.54 6.00
C LYS A 70 -16.70 0.04 7.40
N THR A 71 -15.46 0.31 7.69
CA THR A 71 -15.00 0.90 8.95
C THR A 71 -14.03 2.03 8.69
N LYS A 72 -13.91 2.94 9.65
CA LYS A 72 -12.88 3.97 9.61
C LYS A 72 -11.55 3.35 10.02
N ALA A 73 -10.51 3.54 9.21
CA ALA A 73 -9.15 3.16 9.52
C ALA A 73 -8.21 4.35 9.24
N VAL A 74 -7.37 4.69 10.19
CA VAL A 74 -6.45 5.83 10.11
C VAL A 74 -5.06 5.38 10.52
N LEU A 75 -4.07 5.58 9.65
CA LEU A 75 -2.67 5.37 9.99
C LEU A 75 -2.12 6.63 10.67
N PRO A 76 -1.77 6.60 11.96
CA PRO A 76 -1.18 7.75 12.64
C PRO A 76 0.13 8.17 11.98
N ALA A 77 0.33 9.48 11.81
CA ALA A 77 1.57 10.03 11.31
C ALA A 77 2.66 10.05 12.40
N GLU A 78 2.23 10.26 13.64
CA GLU A 78 3.10 10.34 14.82
C GLU A 78 2.49 9.57 16.00
N PRO A 79 3.25 8.67 16.66
CA PRO A 79 4.56 8.15 16.23
C PRO A 79 4.45 7.33 14.94
N VAL A 80 5.55 7.15 14.21
CA VAL A 80 5.57 6.32 13.00
C VAL A 80 5.02 4.94 13.31
N SER A 81 3.93 4.58 12.63
CA SER A 81 3.14 3.38 12.90
C SER A 81 3.17 2.38 11.75
N TYR A 82 4.30 2.30 11.05
CA TYR A 82 4.53 1.33 9.99
C TYR A 82 6.02 0.97 9.87
N GLN A 83 6.28 -0.16 9.23
CA GLN A 83 7.62 -0.65 8.89
C GLN A 83 7.56 -1.31 7.51
N CYS A 84 8.62 -1.18 6.71
CA CYS A 84 8.71 -1.85 5.42
C CYS A 84 10.05 -2.60 5.29
N ALA A 85 10.02 -3.70 4.56
CA ALA A 85 11.20 -4.45 4.11
C ALA A 85 10.86 -5.35 2.93
N ASP A 86 11.73 -5.38 1.94
CA ASP A 86 11.74 -6.38 0.85
C ASP A 86 10.37 -6.60 0.15
N GLY A 87 9.65 -5.50 -0.16
CA GLY A 87 8.34 -5.58 -0.82
C GLY A 87 7.16 -5.81 0.12
N TRP A 88 7.40 -5.79 1.43
CA TRP A 88 6.37 -5.94 2.44
C TRP A 88 6.29 -4.74 3.36
N ALA A 89 5.11 -4.50 3.89
CA ALA A 89 4.89 -3.49 4.93
C ALA A 89 4.00 -4.04 6.04
N VAL A 90 4.25 -3.56 7.25
CA VAL A 90 3.38 -3.76 8.40
C VAL A 90 2.93 -2.39 8.88
N ALA A 91 1.65 -2.20 9.08
CA ALA A 91 1.07 -0.96 9.57
C ALA A 91 0.18 -1.20 10.80
N PHE A 92 0.13 -0.20 11.66
CA PHE A 92 -0.62 -0.24 12.92
C PHE A 92 -1.67 0.89 12.95
N PRO A 93 -2.72 0.82 12.11
CA PRO A 93 -3.77 1.82 12.10
C PRO A 93 -4.67 1.74 13.33
N ASN A 94 -5.30 2.88 13.64
CA ASN A 94 -6.44 2.94 14.52
C ASN A 94 -7.72 2.70 13.72
N VAL A 95 -8.54 1.78 14.18
CA VAL A 95 -9.73 1.30 13.48
C VAL A 95 -10.95 1.44 14.39
N GLY A 96 -12.04 1.94 13.84
CA GLY A 96 -13.30 2.12 14.53
C GLY A 96 -13.74 3.58 14.70
N PRO A 97 -14.88 3.81 15.35
CA PRO A 97 -15.33 5.17 15.68
C PRO A 97 -14.42 5.81 16.72
N ALA A 98 -14.25 7.13 16.66
CA ALA A 98 -13.27 7.89 17.43
C ALA A 98 -13.28 7.66 18.97
N ALA A 99 -14.42 7.22 19.52
CA ALA A 99 -14.54 6.91 20.94
C ALA A 99 -14.15 5.46 21.31
N GLU A 100 -14.02 4.58 20.32
CA GLU A 100 -13.79 3.14 20.48
C GLU A 100 -12.73 2.63 19.51
N GLU A 101 -11.76 3.48 19.16
CA GLU A 101 -10.69 3.08 18.25
C GLU A 101 -9.79 2.00 18.88
N VAL A 102 -9.47 0.99 18.10
CA VAL A 102 -8.50 -0.04 18.46
C VAL A 102 -7.37 -0.05 17.45
N THR A 103 -6.14 -0.23 17.91
CA THR A 103 -4.99 -0.42 17.03
C THR A 103 -4.98 -1.86 16.53
N VAL A 104 -4.93 -2.04 15.22
CA VAL A 104 -4.83 -3.37 14.59
C VAL A 104 -3.52 -3.49 13.83
N THR A 105 -3.10 -4.72 13.55
CA THR A 105 -1.93 -4.99 12.71
C THR A 105 -2.39 -5.39 11.32
N LEU A 106 -2.01 -4.61 10.31
CA LEU A 106 -2.22 -4.92 8.91
C LEU A 106 -0.89 -5.26 8.24
N VAL A 107 -0.92 -6.23 7.34
CA VAL A 107 0.23 -6.64 6.54
C VAL A 107 -0.07 -6.39 5.07
N PHE A 108 0.85 -5.76 4.38
CA PHE A 108 0.74 -5.42 2.97
C PHE A 108 1.90 -6.01 2.18
N GLU A 109 1.62 -6.38 0.95
CA GLU A 109 2.63 -6.72 -0.06
C GLU A 109 2.57 -5.70 -1.19
N ALA A 110 3.74 -5.32 -1.72
CA ALA A 110 3.82 -4.43 -2.86
C ALA A 110 3.42 -5.18 -4.14
N GLU A 111 2.34 -4.76 -4.78
CA GLU A 111 1.90 -5.23 -6.07
C GLU A 111 1.96 -4.07 -7.07
N GLY A 112 3.03 -4.00 -7.86
CA GLY A 112 3.31 -2.85 -8.71
C GLY A 112 3.52 -1.58 -7.88
N GLN A 113 2.69 -0.58 -8.08
CA GLN A 113 2.78 0.71 -7.38
C GLN A 113 1.89 0.79 -6.13
N PHE A 114 1.22 -0.29 -5.78
CA PHE A 114 0.22 -0.32 -4.71
C PHE A 114 0.62 -1.25 -3.59
N TRP A 115 0.21 -0.88 -2.38
CA TRP A 115 0.23 -1.75 -1.22
C TRP A 115 -1.09 -2.52 -1.14
N VAL A 116 -1.02 -3.84 -1.21
CA VAL A 116 -2.19 -4.73 -1.16
C VAL A 116 -2.19 -5.48 0.15
N GLU A 117 -3.28 -5.37 0.90
CA GLU A 117 -3.44 -6.06 2.18
C GLU A 117 -3.44 -7.57 1.99
N LYS A 118 -2.76 -8.27 2.88
CA LYS A 118 -2.68 -9.72 2.94
C LYS A 118 -3.24 -10.25 4.25
N ASP A 119 -4.03 -11.29 4.13
CA ASP A 119 -4.57 -11.99 5.28
C ASP A 119 -3.43 -12.58 6.13
N ARG A 120 -3.28 -12.07 7.36
CA ARG A 120 -2.23 -12.50 8.30
C ARG A 120 -2.26 -14.00 8.56
N SER A 121 -3.43 -14.62 8.57
CA SER A 121 -3.56 -16.07 8.80
C SER A 121 -2.92 -16.89 7.67
N LYS A 122 -2.81 -16.32 6.48
CA LYS A 122 -2.21 -16.95 5.30
C LYS A 122 -0.74 -16.67 5.13
N VAL A 123 -0.30 -15.46 5.54
CA VAL A 123 1.09 -15.04 5.35
C VAL A 123 1.96 -15.25 6.59
N CYS A 124 1.36 -15.51 7.75
CA CYS A 124 2.08 -15.83 8.98
C CYS A 124 2.08 -17.33 9.24
N GLY A 125 3.23 -17.93 9.45
CA GLY A 125 3.37 -19.36 9.70
C GLY A 125 4.77 -19.85 9.41
N LYS A 126 4.93 -21.18 9.31
CA LYS A 126 6.23 -21.82 9.18
C LYS A 126 6.96 -21.45 7.88
N ASP A 127 6.20 -21.31 6.79
CA ASP A 127 6.72 -20.96 5.45
C ASP A 127 6.25 -19.56 5.05
N SER A 128 6.35 -18.60 5.98
CA SER A 128 5.93 -17.22 5.79
C SER A 128 6.69 -16.53 4.64
N PRO A 129 6.01 -15.87 3.70
CA PRO A 129 6.66 -15.01 2.71
C PRO A 129 7.08 -13.65 3.32
N VAL A 130 6.63 -13.32 4.52
CA VAL A 130 6.97 -12.06 5.20
C VAL A 130 8.45 -12.08 5.60
N PRO A 131 9.23 -11.06 5.25
CA PRO A 131 10.65 -10.97 5.63
C PRO A 131 10.88 -11.09 7.14
N ASP A 132 11.96 -11.76 7.54
CA ASP A 132 12.32 -11.95 8.95
C ASP A 132 12.34 -10.64 9.75
N LYS A 133 12.79 -9.56 9.12
CA LYS A 133 12.83 -8.21 9.73
C LYS A 133 11.46 -7.70 10.15
N LEU A 134 10.40 -8.10 9.45
CA LEU A 134 9.01 -7.70 9.72
C LEU A 134 8.23 -8.77 10.45
N TYR A 135 8.69 -10.02 10.44
CA TYR A 135 7.91 -11.17 10.93
C TYR A 135 7.38 -10.98 12.34
N LYS A 136 8.21 -10.46 13.25
CA LYS A 136 7.77 -10.20 14.63
C LYS A 136 6.64 -9.17 14.67
N ALA A 137 6.77 -8.07 13.95
CA ALA A 137 5.77 -7.02 13.89
C ALA A 137 4.50 -7.47 13.15
N ALA A 138 4.65 -8.22 12.06
CA ALA A 138 3.54 -8.71 11.24
C ALA A 138 2.76 -9.85 11.91
N CYS A 139 3.44 -10.79 12.56
CA CYS A 139 2.89 -12.09 12.89
C CYS A 139 2.82 -12.38 14.40
N GLN A 140 3.55 -11.64 15.25
CA GLN A 140 3.62 -11.87 16.69
C GLN A 140 2.99 -10.74 17.52
N THR A 141 2.50 -9.69 16.90
CA THR A 141 1.73 -8.62 17.57
C THR A 141 0.23 -8.89 17.43
N ASN A 142 -0.51 -8.55 18.45
CA ASN A 142 -1.97 -8.56 18.42
C ASN A 142 -2.51 -7.23 17.89
#